data_63908b8ee89bad05c7d60d1b5ef0ff44
#
_entry.id   63908b8ee89bad05c7d60d1b5ef0ff44
#
_cell.length_a   1.000
_cell.length_b   1.000
_cell.length_c   1.000
_cell.angle_alpha   90.00
_cell.angle_beta   90.00
_cell.angle_gamma   90.00
#
_symmetry.space_group_name_H-M   'P 1'
#
loop_
_entity.id
_entity.type
_entity.pdbx_description
1 polymer ?
#
loop_
_entity_poly.entity_id
_entity_poly.type
_entity_poly.pdbx_seq_one_letter_code
_entity_poly.pdbx_strand_id
1 'polypeptide(L)'
;VAGLMPSKVASVTAIGSPVKGSPVADLVTQTGVLSPVAYGALNALAGIIELFNGAGSFNQSAKNSIASLSTKGSAAFTVKFPQAVPTTACGQGAATVNGVKYYSWSGTKRLTNVLDPTDALVGATGLFISTANDGLVSQCSSHLGVVLRDDYSMNHLDEVNLMFGLRDIFSTDPKSVYRSHANRLKLAGL
;
A
#
# COMPACT_ATOMS: atom_id res chain seq x y z
N VAL A 1 11.78 2.24 12.44
CA VAL A 1 12.09 1.61 13.74
C VAL A 1 12.75 0.27 13.52
N ALA A 2 12.15 -0.68 12.76
CA ALA A 2 12.71 -2.03 12.55
C ALA A 2 14.15 -2.02 11.97
N GLY A 3 14.48 -1.07 11.10
CA GLY A 3 15.83 -0.93 10.55
C GLY A 3 16.87 -0.30 11.52
N LEU A 4 16.40 0.52 12.46
CA LEU A 4 17.27 1.24 13.41
C LEU A 4 17.35 0.55 14.78
N MET A 5 16.27 -0.06 15.22
CA MET A 5 16.14 -0.71 16.53
C MET A 5 15.48 -2.08 16.39
N PRO A 6 16.12 -3.05 15.74
CA PRO A 6 15.48 -4.36 15.45
C PRO A 6 15.08 -5.10 16.72
N SER A 7 15.81 -4.95 17.82
CA SER A 7 15.48 -5.59 19.11
C SER A 7 14.16 -5.11 19.74
N LYS A 8 13.56 -4.05 19.22
CA LYS A 8 12.26 -3.51 19.69
C LYS A 8 11.09 -3.91 18.80
N VAL A 9 11.33 -4.62 17.69
CA VAL A 9 10.33 -4.98 16.70
C VAL A 9 10.40 -6.49 16.43
N ALA A 10 9.32 -7.18 16.67
CA ALA A 10 9.22 -8.62 16.43
C ALA A 10 8.89 -8.93 14.96
N SER A 11 8.00 -8.15 14.35
CA SER A 11 7.64 -8.31 12.94
C SER A 11 7.22 -7.00 12.28
N VAL A 12 7.30 -6.96 10.96
CA VAL A 12 6.76 -5.91 10.09
C VAL A 12 5.87 -6.57 9.05
N THR A 13 4.67 -6.03 8.87
CA THR A 13 3.75 -6.48 7.81
C THR A 13 3.39 -5.29 6.94
N ALA A 14 3.74 -5.36 5.66
CA ALA A 14 3.33 -4.40 4.64
C ALA A 14 1.97 -4.84 4.05
N ILE A 15 1.00 -3.95 4.07
CA ILE A 15 -0.36 -4.19 3.58
C ILE A 15 -0.61 -3.18 2.47
N GLY A 16 -0.72 -3.62 1.21
CA GLY A 16 -0.85 -2.76 0.04
C GLY A 16 0.20 -1.64 -0.05
N SER A 17 1.30 -1.76 0.68
CA SER A 17 2.27 -0.67 0.85
C SER A 17 3.09 -0.46 -0.42
N PRO A 18 3.35 0.80 -0.85
CA PRO A 18 4.18 1.08 -2.01
C PRO A 18 5.68 0.92 -1.68
N VAL A 19 6.10 -0.32 -1.36
CA VAL A 19 7.49 -0.67 -0.99
C VAL A 19 8.46 -0.25 -2.09
N LYS A 20 8.05 -0.40 -3.36
CA LYS A 20 8.81 0.04 -4.53
C LYS A 20 8.23 1.28 -5.21
N GLY A 21 7.33 1.98 -4.53
CA GLY A 21 6.67 3.18 -5.00
C GLY A 21 5.31 2.93 -5.66
N SER A 22 4.60 4.02 -5.89
CA SER A 22 3.29 4.06 -6.54
C SER A 22 3.37 4.80 -7.86
N PRO A 23 2.93 4.20 -8.99
CA PRO A 23 2.83 4.89 -10.26
C PRO A 23 1.90 6.13 -10.21
N VAL A 24 0.89 6.12 -9.34
CA VAL A 24 0.02 7.29 -9.12
C VAL A 24 0.81 8.44 -8.49
N ALA A 25 1.67 8.15 -7.51
CA ALA A 25 2.55 9.16 -6.91
C ALA A 25 3.60 9.66 -7.92
N ASP A 26 4.12 8.78 -8.79
CA ASP A 26 5.03 9.18 -9.87
C ASP A 26 4.35 10.14 -10.84
N LEU A 27 3.11 9.85 -11.26
CA LEU A 27 2.36 10.72 -12.15
C LEU A 27 2.23 12.14 -11.59
N VAL A 28 1.93 12.26 -10.30
CA VAL A 28 1.79 13.57 -9.62
C VAL A 28 3.13 14.29 -9.50
N THR A 29 4.23 13.57 -9.26
CA THR A 29 5.55 14.18 -9.06
C THR A 29 6.28 14.54 -10.36
N GLN A 30 6.01 13.82 -11.45
CA GLN A 30 6.72 13.98 -12.74
C GLN A 30 6.11 15.03 -13.66
N THR A 31 4.81 15.29 -13.54
CA THR A 31 4.15 16.28 -14.39
C THR A 31 4.32 17.66 -13.80
N GLY A 32 5.44 18.31 -14.06
CA GLY A 32 5.65 19.74 -13.73
C GLY A 32 4.64 20.69 -14.37
N VAL A 33 3.81 20.19 -15.30
CA VAL A 33 2.62 20.84 -15.87
C VAL A 33 1.43 19.93 -15.55
N LEU A 34 0.48 20.43 -14.78
CA LEU A 34 -0.75 19.72 -14.42
C LEU A 34 -1.59 19.43 -15.67
N SER A 35 -1.39 18.28 -16.28
CA SER A 35 -2.35 17.78 -17.24
C SER A 35 -3.69 17.50 -16.51
N PRO A 36 -4.85 17.54 -17.19
CA PRO A 36 -6.13 17.19 -16.57
C PRO A 36 -6.13 15.83 -15.88
N VAL A 37 -5.33 14.90 -16.40
CA VAL A 37 -5.11 13.55 -15.86
C VAL A 37 -4.34 13.60 -14.55
N ALA A 38 -3.25 14.35 -14.49
CA ALA A 38 -2.47 14.53 -13.27
C ALA A 38 -3.27 15.30 -12.20
N TYR A 39 -4.11 16.23 -12.61
CA TYR A 39 -5.01 16.94 -11.71
C TYR A 39 -6.07 16.01 -11.11
N GLY A 40 -6.65 15.13 -11.93
CA GLY A 40 -7.57 14.09 -11.48
C GLY A 40 -6.92 13.13 -10.46
N ALA A 41 -5.73 12.64 -10.76
CA ALA A 41 -4.97 11.78 -9.85
C ALA A 41 -4.60 12.50 -8.53
N LEU A 42 -4.24 13.78 -8.59
CA LEU A 42 -3.93 14.59 -7.41
C LEU A 42 -5.16 14.80 -6.53
N ASN A 43 -6.30 15.13 -7.11
CA ASN A 43 -7.55 15.30 -6.37
C ASN A 43 -8.00 13.97 -5.74
N ALA A 44 -7.85 12.87 -6.47
CA ALA A 44 -8.13 11.53 -5.98
C ALA A 44 -7.26 11.21 -4.76
N LEU A 45 -5.96 11.45 -4.86
CA LEU A 45 -5.01 11.22 -3.76
C LEU A 45 -5.28 12.14 -2.57
N ALA A 46 -5.60 13.41 -2.81
CA ALA A 46 -5.99 14.36 -1.77
C ALA A 46 -7.25 13.91 -1.02
N GLY A 47 -8.29 13.47 -1.73
CA GLY A 47 -9.50 12.92 -1.12
C GLY A 47 -9.22 11.70 -0.23
N ILE A 48 -8.34 10.81 -0.67
CA ILE A 48 -7.92 9.66 0.14
C ILE A 48 -7.15 10.11 1.38
N ILE A 49 -6.22 11.05 1.24
CA ILE A 49 -5.45 11.60 2.36
C ILE A 49 -6.36 12.31 3.36
N GLU A 50 -7.34 13.09 2.90
CA GLU A 50 -8.32 13.75 3.77
C GLU A 50 -9.18 12.74 4.52
N LEU A 51 -9.59 11.65 3.86
CA LEU A 51 -10.37 10.58 4.47
C LEU A 51 -9.58 9.88 5.61
N PHE A 52 -8.26 9.70 5.45
CA PHE A 52 -7.40 9.10 6.47
C PHE A 52 -7.04 10.04 7.61
N ASN A 53 -6.95 11.34 7.35
CA ASN A 53 -6.45 12.28 8.34
C ASN A 53 -7.50 12.75 9.35
N GLY A 54 -8.79 12.45 9.13
CA GLY A 54 -9.85 13.07 9.92
C GLY A 54 -9.67 14.60 9.92
N ALA A 55 -10.53 15.35 10.51
CA ALA A 55 -10.42 16.82 10.61
C ALA A 55 -9.31 17.32 11.57
N GLY A 56 -8.16 16.66 11.64
CA GLY A 56 -7.05 16.99 12.55
C GLY A 56 -6.03 17.93 11.91
N SER A 57 -5.65 18.99 12.62
CA SER A 57 -4.65 19.99 12.23
C SER A 57 -3.20 19.49 12.36
N PHE A 58 -2.85 18.39 11.69
CA PHE A 58 -1.45 17.99 11.58
C PHE A 58 -0.78 18.80 10.48
N ASN A 59 0.44 19.28 10.74
CA ASN A 59 1.26 20.02 9.79
C ASN A 59 1.78 19.05 8.72
N GLN A 60 0.92 18.66 7.77
CA GLN A 60 1.20 17.67 6.74
C GLN A 60 1.62 18.35 5.44
N SER A 61 2.72 17.89 4.85
CA SER A 61 3.12 18.29 3.52
C SER A 61 2.67 17.21 2.52
N ALA A 62 1.52 17.41 1.89
CA ALA A 62 1.03 16.52 0.82
C ALA A 62 2.10 16.31 -0.26
N LYS A 63 2.84 17.36 -0.63
CA LYS A 63 3.95 17.28 -1.59
C LYS A 63 5.04 16.30 -1.13
N ASN A 64 5.46 16.37 0.13
CA ASN A 64 6.52 15.50 0.65
C ASN A 64 6.01 14.07 0.83
N SER A 65 4.75 13.89 1.24
CA SER A 65 4.13 12.57 1.35
C SER A 65 4.08 11.88 -0.02
N ILE A 66 3.58 12.57 -1.05
CA ILE A 66 3.52 12.04 -2.41
C ILE A 66 4.92 11.74 -2.95
N ALA A 67 5.88 12.66 -2.74
CA ALA A 67 7.27 12.43 -3.15
C ALA A 67 7.88 11.19 -2.49
N SER A 68 7.58 10.94 -1.22
CA SER A 68 8.04 9.75 -0.49
C SER A 68 7.43 8.45 -1.02
N LEU A 69 6.18 8.50 -1.49
CA LEU A 69 5.46 7.35 -2.05
C LEU A 69 5.79 7.10 -3.53
N SER A 70 6.52 7.99 -4.20
CA SER A 70 6.96 7.81 -5.59
C SER A 70 8.00 6.69 -5.71
N THR A 71 8.18 6.14 -6.90
CA THR A 71 9.24 5.15 -7.18
C THR A 71 10.62 5.67 -6.77
N LYS A 72 10.91 6.94 -7.07
CA LYS A 72 12.17 7.59 -6.67
C LYS A 72 12.30 7.73 -5.15
N GLY A 73 11.23 8.13 -4.46
CA GLY A 73 11.22 8.28 -3.01
C GLY A 73 11.38 6.93 -2.30
N SER A 74 10.65 5.92 -2.73
CA SER A 74 10.75 4.55 -2.20
C SER A 74 12.11 3.94 -2.46
N ALA A 75 12.72 4.16 -3.64
CA ALA A 75 14.10 3.72 -3.92
C ALA A 75 15.11 4.40 -2.98
N ALA A 76 14.99 5.69 -2.75
CA ALA A 76 15.85 6.42 -1.81
C ALA A 76 15.67 5.93 -0.36
N PHE A 77 14.45 5.56 0.02
CA PHE A 77 14.17 4.94 1.31
C PHE A 77 14.81 3.54 1.42
N THR A 78 14.68 2.72 0.37
CA THR A 78 15.24 1.37 0.30
C THR A 78 16.78 1.37 0.41
N VAL A 79 17.46 2.37 -0.15
CA VAL A 79 18.92 2.51 0.03
C VAL A 79 19.30 2.65 1.51
N LYS A 80 18.48 3.35 2.30
CA LYS A 80 18.70 3.53 3.75
C LYS A 80 18.23 2.34 4.57
N PHE A 81 17.15 1.69 4.14
CA PHE A 81 16.46 0.62 4.86
C PHE A 81 16.13 -0.55 3.91
N PRO A 82 17.15 -1.34 3.49
CA PRO A 82 16.97 -2.39 2.51
C PRO A 82 16.34 -3.68 3.07
N GLN A 83 16.02 -3.71 4.36
CA GLN A 83 15.59 -4.91 5.07
C GLN A 83 14.36 -5.52 4.39
N ALA A 84 14.52 -6.76 3.95
CA ALA A 84 13.46 -7.58 3.36
C ALA A 84 12.79 -7.04 2.08
N VAL A 85 13.33 -5.98 1.47
CA VAL A 85 12.88 -5.53 0.15
C VAL A 85 13.34 -6.52 -0.91
N PRO A 86 12.45 -7.04 -1.79
CA PRO A 86 12.85 -7.96 -2.86
C PRO A 86 13.83 -7.31 -3.84
N THR A 87 14.86 -8.05 -4.26
CA THR A 87 15.84 -7.59 -5.25
C THR A 87 15.33 -7.68 -6.68
N THR A 88 14.31 -8.49 -6.92
CA THR A 88 13.64 -8.61 -8.23
C THR A 88 12.34 -7.81 -8.27
N ALA A 89 11.83 -7.54 -9.47
CA ALA A 89 10.64 -6.72 -9.65
C ALA A 89 9.43 -7.28 -8.88
N CYS A 90 9.17 -8.58 -8.99
CA CYS A 90 8.00 -9.27 -8.43
C CYS A 90 8.42 -10.51 -7.60
N GLY A 91 9.50 -10.40 -6.83
CA GLY A 91 9.99 -11.48 -5.99
C GLY A 91 9.55 -11.38 -4.53
N GLN A 92 10.05 -12.30 -3.73
CA GLN A 92 9.96 -12.23 -2.26
C GLN A 92 11.24 -11.64 -1.69
N GLY A 93 11.14 -10.99 -0.55
CA GLY A 93 12.28 -10.55 0.24
C GLY A 93 12.69 -11.58 1.29
N ALA A 94 13.69 -11.25 2.08
CA ALA A 94 14.12 -12.10 3.19
C ALA A 94 13.01 -12.23 4.25
N ALA A 95 12.71 -13.45 4.66
CA ALA A 95 11.69 -13.71 5.69
C ALA A 95 12.05 -13.12 7.05
N THR A 96 13.33 -13.04 7.35
CA THR A 96 13.85 -12.52 8.63
C THR A 96 15.15 -11.75 8.40
N VAL A 97 15.25 -10.56 8.98
CA VAL A 97 16.46 -9.74 8.97
C VAL A 97 16.69 -9.20 10.39
N ASN A 98 17.86 -9.42 10.96
CA ASN A 98 18.22 -9.00 12.32
C ASN A 98 17.19 -9.42 13.40
N GLY A 99 16.60 -10.60 13.27
CA GLY A 99 15.60 -11.12 14.19
C GLY A 99 14.17 -10.63 13.96
N VAL A 100 13.97 -9.64 13.09
CA VAL A 100 12.65 -9.14 12.72
C VAL A 100 12.07 -9.97 11.56
N LYS A 101 10.85 -10.45 11.69
CA LYS A 101 10.13 -11.18 10.62
C LYS A 101 9.39 -10.19 9.72
N TYR A 102 9.44 -10.44 8.41
CA TYR A 102 8.84 -9.54 7.40
C TYR A 102 7.80 -10.27 6.57
N TYR A 103 6.64 -9.63 6.40
CA TYR A 103 5.52 -10.15 5.63
C TYR A 103 4.89 -9.07 4.77
N SER A 104 4.23 -9.48 3.69
CA SER A 104 3.35 -8.59 2.94
C SER A 104 2.13 -9.31 2.39
N TRP A 105 1.08 -8.55 2.13
CA TRP A 105 -0.07 -8.97 1.35
C TRP A 105 -0.75 -7.74 0.72
N SER A 106 -1.49 -7.94 -0.38
CA SER A 106 -2.19 -6.88 -1.09
C SER A 106 -3.37 -7.41 -1.90
N GLY A 107 -4.19 -6.51 -2.40
CA GLY A 107 -5.27 -6.79 -3.33
C GLY A 107 -4.93 -6.39 -4.76
N THR A 108 -5.82 -6.79 -5.68
CA THR A 108 -5.72 -6.42 -7.10
C THR A 108 -7.06 -6.07 -7.73
N LYS A 109 -8.12 -5.91 -6.94
CA LYS A 109 -9.44 -5.54 -7.43
C LYS A 109 -9.70 -4.05 -7.17
N ARG A 110 -9.70 -3.24 -8.22
CA ARG A 110 -9.86 -1.78 -8.11
C ARG A 110 -11.27 -1.31 -7.74
N LEU A 111 -12.28 -2.07 -8.13
CA LEU A 111 -13.70 -1.76 -7.89
C LEU A 111 -14.32 -2.94 -7.15
N THR A 112 -14.82 -2.73 -5.97
CA THR A 112 -15.39 -3.76 -5.08
C THR A 112 -16.86 -3.53 -4.76
N ASN A 113 -17.33 -2.27 -4.73
CA ASN A 113 -18.72 -1.95 -4.44
C ASN A 113 -19.14 -0.62 -5.07
N VAL A 114 -20.11 -0.66 -5.96
CA VAL A 114 -20.63 0.53 -6.65
C VAL A 114 -21.32 1.53 -5.71
N LEU A 115 -21.66 1.12 -4.50
CA LEU A 115 -22.24 1.99 -3.47
C LEU A 115 -21.16 2.66 -2.59
N ASP A 116 -19.91 2.28 -2.76
CA ASP A 116 -18.80 2.93 -2.09
C ASP A 116 -18.30 4.11 -2.92
N PRO A 117 -18.47 5.36 -2.45
CA PRO A 117 -18.04 6.53 -3.20
C PRO A 117 -16.52 6.58 -3.43
N THR A 118 -15.75 5.87 -2.60
CA THR A 118 -14.29 5.81 -2.74
C THR A 118 -13.83 4.84 -3.83
N ASP A 119 -14.65 3.86 -4.18
CA ASP A 119 -14.37 2.89 -5.24
C ASP A 119 -14.17 3.57 -6.61
N ALA A 120 -15.01 4.53 -6.94
CA ALA A 120 -14.88 5.28 -8.18
C ALA A 120 -13.53 6.02 -8.25
N LEU A 121 -13.09 6.56 -7.13
CA LEU A 121 -11.82 7.27 -6.98
C LEU A 121 -10.63 6.31 -7.14
N VAL A 122 -10.61 5.23 -6.38
CA VAL A 122 -9.57 4.20 -6.42
C VAL A 122 -9.54 3.51 -7.78
N GLY A 123 -10.71 3.25 -8.36
CA GLY A 123 -10.83 2.69 -9.70
C GLY A 123 -10.22 3.60 -10.79
N ALA A 124 -10.47 4.91 -10.70
CA ALA A 124 -9.93 5.89 -11.63
C ALA A 124 -8.39 6.01 -11.53
N THR A 125 -7.84 6.05 -10.31
CA THR A 125 -6.38 6.09 -10.12
C THR A 125 -5.71 4.82 -10.62
N GLY A 126 -6.32 3.66 -10.41
CA GLY A 126 -5.79 2.39 -10.87
C GLY A 126 -5.71 2.22 -12.39
N LEU A 127 -6.40 3.07 -13.18
CA LEU A 127 -6.28 3.08 -14.64
C LEU A 127 -4.90 3.56 -15.12
N PHE A 128 -4.18 4.31 -14.30
CA PHE A 128 -2.82 4.78 -14.60
C PHE A 128 -1.74 3.72 -14.30
N ILE A 129 -2.11 2.58 -13.74
CA ILE A 129 -1.20 1.47 -13.45
C ILE A 129 -1.45 0.36 -14.46
N SER A 130 -0.47 0.08 -15.31
CA SER A 130 -0.59 -0.87 -16.41
C SER A 130 -0.59 -2.34 -15.99
N THR A 131 -0.22 -2.64 -14.75
CA THR A 131 -0.16 -3.99 -14.18
C THR A 131 -1.32 -4.22 -13.21
N ALA A 132 -1.50 -5.47 -12.71
CA ALA A 132 -2.44 -5.76 -11.64
C ALA A 132 -2.17 -4.83 -10.45
N ASN A 133 -3.24 -4.25 -9.87
CA ASN A 133 -3.14 -3.22 -8.84
C ASN A 133 -4.43 -3.13 -8.01
N ASP A 134 -4.29 -2.54 -6.83
CA ASP A 134 -5.37 -2.27 -5.89
C ASP A 134 -6.03 -0.89 -6.09
N GLY A 135 -5.61 -0.16 -7.13
CA GLY A 135 -6.04 1.20 -7.45
C GLY A 135 -5.00 2.28 -7.15
N LEU A 136 -4.08 2.06 -6.23
CA LEU A 136 -3.00 2.99 -5.86
C LEU A 136 -1.60 2.38 -6.00
N VAL A 137 -1.46 1.09 -5.75
CA VAL A 137 -0.19 0.38 -5.73
C VAL A 137 -0.25 -0.82 -6.65
N SER A 138 0.79 -1.05 -7.43
CA SER A 138 0.89 -2.25 -8.25
C SER A 138 1.21 -3.48 -7.39
N GLN A 139 0.68 -4.63 -7.77
CA GLN A 139 0.85 -5.91 -7.09
C GLN A 139 2.31 -6.15 -6.66
N CYS A 140 3.24 -6.11 -7.60
CA CYS A 140 4.65 -6.38 -7.32
C CYS A 140 5.36 -5.28 -6.51
N SER A 141 4.84 -4.05 -6.51
CA SER A 141 5.38 -2.96 -5.69
C SER A 141 5.09 -3.14 -4.21
N SER A 142 4.06 -3.90 -3.85
CA SER A 142 3.65 -4.13 -2.46
C SER A 142 4.48 -5.20 -1.73
N HIS A 143 5.39 -5.88 -2.42
CA HIS A 143 6.12 -7.02 -1.86
C HIS A 143 7.19 -6.59 -0.85
N LEU A 144 7.13 -7.21 0.33
CA LEU A 144 8.13 -7.11 1.41
C LEU A 144 8.23 -8.45 2.13
N GLY A 145 9.44 -8.95 2.36
CA GLY A 145 9.64 -10.22 3.05
C GLY A 145 8.90 -11.38 2.39
N VAL A 146 8.21 -12.17 3.18
CA VAL A 146 7.34 -13.26 2.70
C VAL A 146 6.04 -12.65 2.17
N VAL A 147 5.80 -12.81 0.88
CA VAL A 147 4.52 -12.45 0.27
C VAL A 147 3.50 -13.53 0.60
N LEU A 148 2.57 -13.22 1.49
CA LEU A 148 1.54 -14.16 1.93
C LEU A 148 0.51 -14.42 0.85
N ARG A 149 0.08 -13.34 0.22
CA ARG A 149 -0.80 -13.30 -0.94
C ARG A 149 -0.81 -11.87 -1.49
N ASP A 150 -0.87 -11.72 -2.81
CA ASP A 150 -0.79 -10.42 -3.49
C ASP A 150 -1.91 -10.19 -4.51
N ASP A 151 -2.95 -11.03 -4.45
CA ASP A 151 -4.09 -11.02 -5.39
C ASP A 151 -5.45 -11.12 -4.68
N TYR A 152 -5.55 -10.59 -3.47
CA TYR A 152 -6.86 -10.55 -2.81
C TYR A 152 -7.86 -9.73 -3.64
N SER A 153 -9.12 -10.15 -3.62
CA SER A 153 -10.24 -9.41 -4.21
C SER A 153 -10.61 -8.22 -3.31
N MET A 154 -9.70 -7.25 -3.21
CA MET A 154 -9.79 -6.02 -2.42
C MET A 154 -9.13 -4.88 -3.18
N ASN A 155 -9.63 -3.66 -3.01
CA ASN A 155 -8.93 -2.44 -3.39
C ASN A 155 -8.09 -1.93 -2.22
N HIS A 156 -7.33 -0.87 -2.46
CA HIS A 156 -6.41 -0.30 -1.47
C HIS A 156 -7.08 0.14 -0.15
N LEU A 157 -8.32 0.61 -0.20
CA LEU A 157 -9.07 1.05 0.98
C LEU A 157 -9.74 -0.11 1.71
N ASP A 158 -10.16 -1.15 0.97
CA ASP A 158 -10.67 -2.38 1.56
C ASP A 158 -9.61 -3.09 2.40
N GLU A 159 -8.35 -3.06 1.97
CA GLU A 159 -7.24 -3.71 2.67
C GLU A 159 -7.14 -3.28 4.14
N VAL A 160 -7.50 -2.06 4.45
CA VAL A 160 -7.55 -1.49 5.82
C VAL A 160 -8.96 -1.41 6.38
N ASN A 161 -9.93 -2.06 5.73
CA ASN A 161 -11.34 -2.09 6.13
C ASN A 161 -11.93 -0.69 6.31
N LEU A 162 -11.55 0.25 5.44
CA LEU A 162 -12.09 1.59 5.41
C LEU A 162 -13.57 1.56 4.97
N MET A 163 -14.27 2.70 5.04
CA MET A 163 -15.68 2.85 4.67
C MET A 163 -16.60 1.81 5.34
N PHE A 164 -16.35 1.53 6.62
CA PHE A 164 -17.15 0.60 7.44
C PHE A 164 -17.19 -0.84 6.90
N GLY A 165 -16.25 -1.20 6.02
CA GLY A 165 -16.17 -2.51 5.37
C GLY A 165 -17.21 -2.70 4.27
N LEU A 166 -17.63 -1.62 3.61
CA LEU A 166 -18.44 -1.67 2.40
C LEU A 166 -17.64 -2.37 1.31
N ARG A 167 -18.10 -3.54 0.91
CA ARG A 167 -17.56 -4.35 -0.19
C ARG A 167 -18.66 -5.24 -0.77
N ASP A 168 -18.48 -5.77 -1.96
CA ASP A 168 -19.42 -6.75 -2.49
C ASP A 168 -19.23 -8.13 -1.82
N ILE A 169 -20.20 -9.02 -2.04
CA ILE A 169 -20.21 -10.36 -1.44
C ILE A 169 -19.12 -11.30 -2.00
N PHE A 170 -18.52 -10.95 -3.13
CA PHE A 170 -17.43 -11.70 -3.77
C PHE A 170 -16.05 -11.14 -3.43
N SER A 171 -16.00 -10.01 -2.76
CA SER A 171 -14.74 -9.42 -2.29
C SER A 171 -14.24 -10.09 -1.02
N THR A 172 -12.93 -10.11 -0.87
CA THR A 172 -12.29 -10.71 0.30
C THR A 172 -12.64 -9.91 1.56
N ASP A 173 -12.95 -10.58 2.66
CA ASP A 173 -13.11 -9.91 3.95
C ASP A 173 -11.74 -9.60 4.58
N PRO A 174 -11.32 -8.33 4.67
CA PRO A 174 -10.04 -7.97 5.27
C PRO A 174 -9.93 -8.44 6.72
N LYS A 175 -11.02 -8.44 7.50
CA LYS A 175 -11.00 -8.93 8.89
C LYS A 175 -10.58 -10.39 8.98
N SER A 176 -10.97 -11.23 8.01
CA SER A 176 -10.54 -12.62 7.95
C SER A 176 -9.05 -12.76 7.66
N VAL A 177 -8.52 -11.88 6.80
CA VAL A 177 -7.07 -11.82 6.48
C VAL A 177 -6.27 -11.41 7.70
N TYR A 178 -6.70 -10.34 8.39
CA TYR A 178 -6.06 -9.89 9.63
C TYR A 178 -6.07 -10.97 10.72
N ARG A 179 -7.20 -11.65 10.93
CA ARG A 179 -7.29 -12.78 11.89
C ARG A 179 -6.33 -13.92 11.54
N SER A 180 -6.28 -14.30 10.27
CA SER A 180 -5.38 -15.33 9.78
C SER A 180 -3.93 -14.94 10.00
N HIS A 181 -3.60 -13.65 9.76
CA HIS A 181 -2.25 -13.15 9.97
C HIS A 181 -1.90 -13.07 11.47
N ALA A 182 -2.78 -12.59 12.32
CA ALA A 182 -2.59 -12.58 13.77
C ALA A 182 -2.33 -14.01 14.32
N ASN A 183 -3.08 -15.00 13.84
CA ASN A 183 -2.84 -16.39 14.19
C ASN A 183 -1.48 -16.89 13.68
N ARG A 184 -1.06 -16.49 12.48
CA ARG A 184 0.29 -16.80 11.95
C ARG A 184 1.39 -16.22 12.83
N LEU A 185 1.25 -14.97 13.27
CA LEU A 185 2.22 -14.33 14.19
C LEU A 185 2.28 -15.07 15.52
N LYS A 186 1.13 -15.39 16.11
CA LYS A 186 1.05 -16.20 17.33
C LYS A 186 1.76 -17.56 17.19
N LEU A 187 1.50 -18.28 16.09
CA LEU A 187 2.16 -19.57 15.83
C LEU A 187 3.67 -19.42 15.56
N ALA A 188 4.11 -18.26 15.14
CA ALA A 188 5.52 -17.93 14.97
C ALA A 188 6.22 -17.48 16.29
N GLY A 189 5.51 -17.49 17.41
CA GLY A 189 6.01 -17.09 18.70
C GLY A 189 6.10 -15.58 18.93
N LEU A 190 5.25 -14.79 18.22
CA LEU A 190 5.22 -13.33 18.28
C LEU A 190 3.95 -12.82 18.99
#